data_edf13eca284fc07c496c50c411a96bf1
#
_entry.id   edf13eca284fc07c496c50c411a96bf1
#
_cell.length_a   1.000
_cell.length_b   1.000
_cell.length_c   1.000
_cell.angle_alpha   90.00
_cell.angle_beta   90.00
_cell.angle_gamma   90.00
#
_symmetry.space_group_name_H-M   'P 1'
#
loop_
_entity.id
_entity.type
_entity.pdbx_description
1 polymer ?
#
loop_
_entity_poly.entity_id
_entity_poly.type
_entity_poly.pdbx_seq_one_letter_code
_entity_poly.pdbx_strand_id
1 'polypeptide(L)'
;LPLRECAGRCHVCLKTAYTMRHRLIECLSAYSPSFKTGRGCGCELDETYFPESFKGNHTKGSFTMPRHSRHRGKQVHRRGLSREQICVMTGVNDSNETFLQVSGRGILSRKRAMDVLRDRIASASVVATDKASAYVDILAELEVDAHTAYDSKDPSEGTINRINTVHSLLDTFMKPFKGVSTKHLGTYLAWFKWCRTFMATDSGTAERTVARQLANGVCRSRIHD
;
A
#
# COMPACT_ATOMS: atom_id res chain seq x y z
N LEU A 1 11.09 10.65 6.30
CA LEU A 1 12.17 11.53 5.83
C LEU A 1 12.72 11.06 4.50
N PRO A 2 13.10 11.98 3.56
CA PRO A 2 13.85 11.66 2.34
C PRO A 2 15.18 10.98 2.65
N LEU A 3 15.67 10.15 1.72
CA LEU A 3 16.87 9.35 1.97
C LEU A 3 18.12 10.21 2.22
N ARG A 4 18.26 11.32 1.50
CA ARG A 4 19.39 12.26 1.70
C ARG A 4 19.41 12.88 3.09
N GLU A 5 18.24 13.21 3.62
CA GLU A 5 18.10 13.74 4.97
C GLU A 5 18.45 12.68 6.04
N CYS A 6 18.01 11.43 5.84
CA CYS A 6 18.42 10.32 6.72
C CYS A 6 19.95 10.12 6.71
N ALA A 7 20.55 10.11 5.51
CA ALA A 7 22.00 9.97 5.37
C ALA A 7 22.77 11.09 6.11
N GLY A 8 22.30 12.34 5.97
CA GLY A 8 22.90 13.49 6.67
C GLY A 8 22.76 13.39 8.19
N ARG A 9 21.57 13.06 8.71
CA ARG A 9 21.32 12.93 10.15
C ARG A 9 22.10 11.78 10.81
N CYS A 10 22.29 10.68 10.05
CA CYS A 10 23.02 9.51 10.56
C CYS A 10 24.53 9.56 10.24
N HIS A 11 25.02 10.60 9.59
CA HIS A 11 26.42 10.74 9.15
C HIS A 11 26.94 9.52 8.38
N VAL A 12 26.12 8.97 7.48
CA VAL A 12 26.45 7.82 6.63
C VAL A 12 26.28 8.15 5.14
N CYS A 13 26.91 7.38 4.26
CA CYS A 13 26.70 7.55 2.83
C CYS A 13 25.28 7.15 2.41
N LEU A 14 24.84 7.65 1.26
CA LEU A 14 23.48 7.43 0.75
C LEU A 14 23.15 5.95 0.57
N LYS A 15 24.11 5.13 0.12
CA LYS A 15 23.96 3.68 -0.05
C LYS A 15 23.71 3.00 1.28
N THR A 16 24.48 3.34 2.32
CA THR A 16 24.30 2.82 3.67
C THR A 16 22.91 3.20 4.23
N ALA A 17 22.52 4.48 4.12
CA ALA A 17 21.19 4.93 4.55
C ALA A 17 20.05 4.19 3.82
N TYR A 18 20.22 3.92 2.51
CA TYR A 18 19.26 3.13 1.73
C TYR A 18 19.15 1.70 2.27
N THR A 19 20.27 1.02 2.46
CA THR A 19 20.31 -0.35 2.96
C THR A 19 19.72 -0.44 4.38
N MET A 20 20.10 0.45 5.28
CA MET A 20 19.56 0.52 6.63
C MET A 20 18.04 0.72 6.61
N ARG A 21 17.53 1.68 5.85
CA ARG A 21 16.09 1.91 5.72
C ARG A 21 15.33 0.65 5.31
N HIS A 22 15.76 -0.04 4.26
CA HIS A 22 15.07 -1.23 3.78
C HIS A 22 15.09 -2.37 4.79
N ARG A 23 16.21 -2.58 5.47
CA ARG A 23 16.33 -3.58 6.55
C ARG A 23 15.43 -3.25 7.75
N LEU A 24 15.39 -1.98 8.16
CA LEU A 24 14.48 -1.54 9.22
C LEU A 24 13.02 -1.79 8.86
N ILE A 25 12.60 -1.43 7.64
CA ILE A 25 11.24 -1.66 7.18
C ILE A 25 10.92 -3.16 7.18
N GLU A 26 11.83 -4.02 6.72
CA GLU A 26 11.64 -5.47 6.72
C GLU A 26 11.40 -5.99 8.15
N CYS A 27 12.25 -5.62 9.09
CA CYS A 27 12.08 -6.02 10.49
C CYS A 27 10.75 -5.54 11.07
N LEU A 28 10.41 -4.27 10.87
CA LEU A 28 9.19 -3.67 11.42
C LEU A 28 7.92 -4.23 10.78
N SER A 29 7.96 -4.51 9.49
CA SER A 29 6.78 -5.02 8.74
C SER A 29 6.30 -6.37 9.26
N ALA A 30 7.18 -7.19 9.83
CA ALA A 30 6.84 -8.48 10.43
C ALA A 30 5.90 -8.36 11.64
N TYR A 31 5.86 -7.19 12.27
CA TYR A 31 4.99 -6.91 13.43
C TYR A 31 3.65 -6.27 13.07
N SER A 32 3.42 -5.98 11.80
CA SER A 32 2.12 -5.42 11.38
C SER A 32 1.02 -6.47 11.53
N PRO A 33 -0.12 -6.14 12.16
CA PRO A 33 -1.22 -7.07 12.34
C PRO A 33 -1.72 -7.58 10.99
N SER A 34 -2.15 -8.84 10.95
CA SER A 34 -2.81 -9.38 9.77
C SER A 34 -4.22 -8.80 9.69
N PHE A 35 -4.58 -8.27 8.52
CA PHE A 35 -5.94 -7.85 8.26
C PHE A 35 -6.81 -9.08 8.01
N LYS A 36 -7.88 -9.21 8.78
CA LYS A 36 -8.95 -10.18 8.53
C LYS A 36 -10.28 -9.58 8.97
N THR A 37 -11.34 -9.90 8.25
CA THR A 37 -12.70 -9.65 8.72
C THR A 37 -13.22 -10.87 9.46
N GLY A 38 -14.20 -10.67 10.33
CA GLY A 38 -14.95 -11.73 11.00
C GLY A 38 -16.43 -11.65 10.64
N ARG A 39 -17.23 -12.56 11.14
CA ARG A 39 -18.69 -12.55 10.97
C ARG A 39 -19.26 -11.23 11.51
N GLY A 40 -20.06 -10.54 10.71
CA GLY A 40 -20.65 -9.25 11.04
C GLY A 40 -19.65 -8.10 11.14
N CYS A 41 -18.35 -8.33 10.86
CA CYS A 41 -17.35 -7.27 10.84
C CYS A 41 -17.47 -6.48 9.55
N GLY A 42 -17.59 -5.15 9.67
CA GLY A 42 -17.62 -4.23 8.55
C GLY A 42 -16.22 -3.97 8.00
N CYS A 43 -16.11 -3.84 6.67
CA CYS A 43 -14.90 -3.34 6.04
C CYS A 43 -15.23 -2.52 4.80
N GLU A 44 -14.36 -1.57 4.48
CA GLU A 44 -14.37 -0.80 3.24
C GLU A 44 -13.23 -1.26 2.35
N LEU A 45 -13.49 -1.44 1.06
CA LEU A 45 -12.52 -1.85 0.04
C LEU A 45 -12.51 -0.84 -1.10
N ASP A 46 -11.31 -0.54 -1.62
CA ASP A 46 -11.12 0.33 -2.78
C ASP A 46 -9.73 0.10 -3.38
N GLU A 47 -9.44 0.65 -4.56
CA GLU A 47 -8.13 0.64 -5.20
C GLU A 47 -7.54 2.04 -5.25
N THR A 48 -6.21 2.08 -5.08
CA THR A 48 -5.43 3.26 -5.44
C THR A 48 -4.37 2.90 -6.47
N TYR A 49 -3.94 3.88 -7.27
CA TYR A 49 -3.09 3.65 -8.42
C TYR A 49 -1.82 4.48 -8.36
N PHE A 50 -0.67 3.82 -8.51
CA PHE A 50 0.63 4.46 -8.55
C PHE A 50 1.23 4.39 -9.96
N PRO A 51 1.83 5.48 -10.46
CA PRO A 51 2.57 5.44 -11.71
C PRO A 51 3.70 4.40 -11.65
N GLU A 52 3.80 3.53 -12.66
CA GLU A 52 4.92 2.60 -12.77
C GLU A 52 6.25 3.34 -12.83
N SER A 53 7.20 2.95 -11.99
CA SER A 53 8.50 3.59 -11.85
C SER A 53 9.64 2.58 -11.88
N PHE A 54 10.59 2.82 -12.78
CA PHE A 54 11.85 2.06 -12.89
C PHE A 54 13.02 2.77 -12.19
N LYS A 55 12.72 3.63 -11.23
CA LYS A 55 13.73 4.39 -10.49
C LYS A 55 14.81 3.47 -9.90
N GLY A 56 16.08 3.81 -10.15
CA GLY A 56 17.24 3.03 -9.73
C GLY A 56 17.63 1.85 -10.63
N ASN A 57 16.84 1.52 -11.67
CA ASN A 57 17.19 0.45 -12.61
C ASN A 57 17.86 0.95 -13.89
N HIS A 58 17.60 2.18 -14.30
CA HIS A 58 18.04 2.74 -15.60
C HIS A 58 19.57 2.93 -15.73
N THR A 59 20.31 2.77 -14.64
CA THR A 59 21.77 2.81 -14.64
C THR A 59 22.44 1.43 -14.75
N LYS A 60 21.64 0.36 -14.75
CA LYS A 60 22.17 -1.00 -14.86
C LYS A 60 22.27 -1.40 -16.32
N GLY A 61 23.45 -1.74 -16.80
CA GLY A 61 23.68 -2.13 -18.19
C GLY A 61 22.86 -3.34 -18.67
N SER A 62 22.36 -4.16 -17.74
CA SER A 62 21.48 -5.32 -18.03
C SER A 62 20.00 -4.97 -18.08
N PHE A 63 19.61 -3.71 -17.84
CA PHE A 63 18.20 -3.31 -17.83
C PHE A 63 17.83 -2.47 -19.03
N THR A 64 16.97 -3.01 -19.88
CA THR A 64 16.38 -2.26 -21.00
C THR A 64 15.04 -1.67 -20.54
N MET A 65 14.91 -0.36 -20.65
CA MET A 65 13.66 0.35 -20.33
C MET A 65 12.56 -0.05 -21.32
N PRO A 66 11.40 -0.56 -20.86
CA PRO A 66 10.31 -0.97 -21.77
C PRO A 66 9.58 0.23 -22.40
N ARG A 67 9.90 1.45 -21.99
CA ARG A 67 9.38 2.71 -22.54
C ARG A 67 10.36 3.84 -22.33
N HIS A 68 10.18 4.95 -23.04
CA HIS A 68 10.97 6.16 -22.79
C HIS A 68 10.77 6.71 -21.38
N SER A 69 11.84 7.27 -20.81
CA SER A 69 11.79 7.95 -19.52
C SER A 69 10.78 9.10 -19.58
N ARG A 70 9.93 9.19 -18.56
CA ARG A 70 9.00 10.32 -18.45
C ARG A 70 9.75 11.56 -18.00
N HIS A 71 9.51 12.68 -18.69
CA HIS A 71 9.93 13.97 -18.18
C HIS A 71 9.05 14.38 -17.00
N ARG A 72 9.63 15.13 -16.06
CA ARG A 72 8.96 15.62 -14.85
C ARG A 72 7.67 16.39 -15.24
N GLY A 73 6.54 16.02 -14.69
CA GLY A 73 5.24 16.63 -14.96
C GLY A 73 4.49 16.13 -16.18
N LYS A 74 5.05 15.25 -17.01
CA LYS A 74 4.28 14.58 -18.09
C LYS A 74 3.57 13.36 -17.55
N GLN A 75 2.25 13.46 -17.47
CA GLN A 75 1.37 12.32 -17.23
C GLN A 75 1.17 11.51 -18.53
N VAL A 76 0.74 10.27 -18.38
CA VAL A 76 0.30 9.42 -19.51
C VAL A 76 -0.85 10.11 -20.23
N HIS A 77 -0.75 10.30 -21.55
CA HIS A 77 -1.77 10.98 -22.36
C HIS A 77 -3.07 10.16 -22.57
N ARG A 78 -3.26 9.06 -21.88
CA ARG A 78 -4.50 8.27 -21.96
C ARG A 78 -5.46 8.68 -20.86
N ARG A 79 -6.71 8.95 -21.23
CA ARG A 79 -7.82 9.12 -20.29
C ARG A 79 -8.08 7.78 -19.58
N GLY A 80 -8.29 7.83 -18.27
CA GLY A 80 -8.59 6.66 -17.46
C GLY A 80 -7.34 5.87 -17.00
N LEU A 81 -7.59 4.71 -16.40
CA LEU A 81 -6.55 3.84 -15.85
C LEU A 81 -5.75 3.17 -16.97
N SER A 82 -4.47 3.45 -17.04
CA SER A 82 -3.58 2.89 -18.05
C SER A 82 -2.82 1.67 -17.52
N ARG A 83 -2.34 0.81 -18.43
CA ARG A 83 -1.45 -0.31 -18.07
C ARG A 83 -0.11 0.12 -17.46
N GLU A 84 0.20 1.41 -17.46
CA GLU A 84 1.40 1.97 -16.83
C GLU A 84 1.15 2.40 -15.37
N GLN A 85 -0.03 2.12 -14.84
CA GLN A 85 -0.34 2.31 -13.43
C GLN A 85 -0.30 0.97 -12.70
N ILE A 86 0.21 1.00 -11.49
CA ILE A 86 0.25 -0.14 -10.58
C ILE A 86 -0.96 -0.03 -9.67
N CYS A 87 -1.84 -1.01 -9.76
CA CYS A 87 -2.99 -1.15 -8.88
C CYS A 87 -2.54 -1.62 -7.50
N VAL A 88 -2.98 -0.92 -6.48
CA VAL A 88 -2.84 -1.31 -5.08
C VAL A 88 -4.24 -1.46 -4.51
N MET A 89 -4.61 -2.67 -4.19
CA MET A 89 -5.85 -2.95 -3.50
C MET A 89 -5.71 -2.64 -2.01
N THR A 90 -6.69 -1.96 -1.47
CA THR A 90 -6.69 -1.49 -0.09
C THR A 90 -7.98 -1.91 0.62
N GLY A 91 -7.90 -2.10 1.93
CA GLY A 91 -9.06 -2.32 2.76
C GLY A 91 -8.84 -1.83 4.17
N VAL A 92 -9.92 -1.44 4.83
CA VAL A 92 -9.96 -1.04 6.23
C VAL A 92 -11.17 -1.65 6.91
N ASN A 93 -10.97 -2.28 8.08
CA ASN A 93 -12.05 -2.89 8.87
C ASN A 93 -12.51 -1.98 10.02
N ASP A 94 -13.54 -2.41 10.75
CA ASP A 94 -14.10 -1.67 11.88
C ASP A 94 -13.09 -1.44 13.02
N SER A 95 -12.10 -2.30 13.16
CA SER A 95 -10.99 -2.15 14.10
C SER A 95 -9.90 -1.19 13.59
N ASN A 96 -10.13 -0.52 12.46
CA ASN A 96 -9.17 0.37 11.79
C ASN A 96 -7.88 -0.31 11.33
N GLU A 97 -7.86 -1.65 11.27
CA GLU A 97 -6.78 -2.39 10.63
C GLU A 97 -6.86 -2.23 9.13
N THR A 98 -5.71 -2.15 8.48
CA THR A 98 -5.63 -1.94 7.04
C THR A 98 -4.79 -3.00 6.36
N PHE A 99 -5.14 -3.30 5.11
CA PHE A 99 -4.20 -3.93 4.18
C PHE A 99 -3.97 -3.05 2.97
N LEU A 100 -2.79 -3.17 2.37
CA LEU A 100 -2.42 -2.54 1.10
C LEU A 100 -1.60 -3.57 0.34
N GLN A 101 -2.14 -4.04 -0.77
CA GLN A 101 -1.53 -5.10 -1.56
C GLN A 101 -1.35 -4.67 -3.01
N VAL A 102 -0.12 -4.74 -3.51
CA VAL A 102 0.14 -4.56 -4.95
C VAL A 102 -0.54 -5.70 -5.71
N SER A 103 -1.51 -5.35 -6.56
CA SER A 103 -2.31 -6.31 -7.34
C SER A 103 -1.88 -6.40 -8.80
N GLY A 104 -0.91 -5.58 -9.23
CA GLY A 104 -0.35 -5.64 -10.58
C GLY A 104 -0.62 -4.40 -11.41
N ARG A 105 -0.43 -4.50 -12.73
CA ARG A 105 -0.55 -3.38 -13.66
C ARG A 105 -1.98 -3.19 -14.18
N GLY A 106 -2.37 -1.93 -14.35
CA GLY A 106 -3.66 -1.53 -14.93
C GLY A 106 -4.84 -1.83 -14.01
N ILE A 107 -6.02 -1.86 -14.59
CA ILE A 107 -7.29 -2.08 -13.91
C ILE A 107 -7.26 -3.41 -13.14
N LEU A 108 -7.84 -3.44 -11.94
CA LEU A 108 -7.99 -4.65 -11.15
C LEU A 108 -8.83 -5.68 -11.91
N SER A 109 -8.31 -6.90 -12.07
CA SER A 109 -9.08 -8.00 -12.62
C SER A 109 -9.68 -8.86 -11.51
N ARG A 110 -10.82 -9.53 -11.79
CA ARG A 110 -11.49 -10.45 -10.86
C ARG A 110 -10.50 -11.46 -10.23
N LYS A 111 -9.66 -12.12 -11.05
CA LYS A 111 -8.67 -13.07 -10.55
C LYS A 111 -7.73 -12.45 -9.53
N ARG A 112 -7.15 -11.27 -9.83
CA ARG A 112 -6.23 -10.59 -8.93
C ARG A 112 -6.90 -10.09 -7.65
N ALA A 113 -8.14 -9.63 -7.75
CA ALA A 113 -8.91 -9.25 -6.58
C ALA A 113 -9.20 -10.46 -5.68
N MET A 114 -9.59 -11.59 -6.28
CA MET A 114 -9.83 -12.82 -5.56
C MET A 114 -8.59 -13.35 -4.86
N ASP A 115 -7.42 -13.33 -5.52
CA ASP A 115 -6.13 -13.72 -4.93
C ASP A 115 -5.77 -12.86 -3.70
N VAL A 116 -6.22 -11.60 -3.67
CA VAL A 116 -5.99 -10.71 -2.52
C VAL A 116 -7.04 -10.90 -1.42
N LEU A 117 -8.30 -11.08 -1.76
CA LEU A 117 -9.41 -11.02 -0.80
C LEU A 117 -9.71 -12.36 -0.11
N ARG A 118 -9.48 -13.47 -0.78
CA ARG A 118 -9.85 -14.81 -0.30
C ARG A 118 -9.40 -15.11 1.15
N ASP A 119 -8.18 -14.73 1.50
CA ASP A 119 -7.62 -14.98 2.83
C ASP A 119 -7.90 -13.85 3.84
N ARG A 120 -8.58 -12.78 3.41
CA ARG A 120 -8.79 -11.55 4.19
C ARG A 120 -10.24 -11.30 4.53
N ILE A 121 -11.14 -11.63 3.61
CA ILE A 121 -12.58 -11.43 3.79
C ILE A 121 -13.19 -12.77 4.17
N ALA A 122 -13.71 -12.86 5.38
CA ALA A 122 -14.44 -14.03 5.83
C ALA A 122 -15.86 -14.02 5.25
N SER A 123 -16.45 -15.21 5.07
CA SER A 123 -17.88 -15.33 4.83
C SER A 123 -18.67 -14.62 5.95
N ALA A 124 -19.86 -14.13 5.63
CA ALA A 124 -20.69 -13.33 6.54
C ALA A 124 -20.06 -12.03 7.07
N SER A 125 -19.09 -11.46 6.36
CA SER A 125 -18.63 -10.08 6.56
C SER A 125 -19.59 -9.07 5.92
N VAL A 126 -19.55 -7.81 6.37
CA VAL A 126 -20.26 -6.68 5.75
C VAL A 126 -19.26 -5.84 4.99
N VAL A 127 -19.43 -5.69 3.69
CA VAL A 127 -18.44 -5.03 2.83
C VAL A 127 -19.04 -3.81 2.15
N ALA A 128 -18.33 -2.69 2.23
CA ALA A 128 -18.64 -1.46 1.50
C ALA A 128 -17.56 -1.20 0.43
N THR A 129 -17.99 -0.84 -0.78
CA THR A 129 -17.09 -0.48 -1.90
C THR A 129 -17.62 0.73 -2.63
N ASP A 130 -16.82 1.26 -3.58
CA ASP A 130 -17.40 2.08 -4.65
C ASP A 130 -18.26 1.22 -5.61
N LYS A 131 -19.00 1.86 -6.52
CA LYS A 131 -19.87 1.16 -7.52
C LYS A 131 -19.06 0.43 -8.62
N ALA A 132 -17.83 0.00 -8.39
CA ALA A 132 -17.07 -0.78 -9.36
C ALA A 132 -17.71 -2.18 -9.52
N SER A 133 -18.16 -2.49 -10.73
CA SER A 133 -18.84 -3.75 -11.06
C SER A 133 -18.00 -5.01 -10.75
N ALA A 134 -16.68 -4.87 -10.69
CA ALA A 134 -15.77 -5.98 -10.40
C ALA A 134 -15.97 -6.60 -9.01
N TYR A 135 -16.49 -5.84 -8.04
CA TYR A 135 -16.69 -6.34 -6.68
C TYR A 135 -17.93 -7.22 -6.51
N VAL A 136 -18.97 -7.00 -7.28
CA VAL A 136 -20.26 -7.70 -7.10
C VAL A 136 -20.07 -9.23 -7.16
N ASP A 137 -19.48 -9.71 -8.24
CA ASP A 137 -19.26 -11.15 -8.44
C ASP A 137 -18.27 -11.75 -7.45
N ILE A 138 -17.23 -10.97 -7.07
CA ILE A 138 -16.19 -11.43 -6.16
C ILE A 138 -16.74 -11.59 -4.75
N LEU A 139 -17.50 -10.62 -4.28
CA LEU A 139 -18.08 -10.64 -2.93
C LEU A 139 -19.20 -11.67 -2.81
N ALA A 140 -19.96 -11.93 -3.88
CA ALA A 140 -20.91 -13.03 -3.94
C ALA A 140 -20.19 -14.41 -3.82
N GLU A 141 -19.06 -14.59 -4.52
CA GLU A 141 -18.23 -15.83 -4.41
C GLU A 141 -17.61 -15.99 -3.00
N LEU A 142 -17.33 -14.90 -2.30
CA LEU A 142 -16.81 -14.92 -0.92
C LEU A 142 -17.93 -15.07 0.13
N GLU A 143 -19.18 -15.16 -0.29
CA GLU A 143 -20.35 -15.37 0.59
C GLU A 143 -20.44 -14.31 1.70
N VAL A 144 -20.19 -13.02 1.35
CA VAL A 144 -20.35 -11.93 2.31
C VAL A 144 -21.84 -11.76 2.67
N ASP A 145 -22.10 -11.37 3.92
CA ASP A 145 -23.48 -11.21 4.45
C ASP A 145 -24.20 -10.01 3.81
N ALA A 146 -23.48 -8.91 3.61
CA ALA A 146 -23.98 -7.73 2.96
C ALA A 146 -22.90 -7.01 2.15
N HIS A 147 -23.27 -6.51 0.98
CA HIS A 147 -22.44 -5.63 0.16
C HIS A 147 -23.18 -4.34 -0.13
N THR A 148 -22.59 -3.21 0.26
CA THR A 148 -23.09 -1.87 -0.05
C THR A 148 -22.13 -1.18 -1.02
N ALA A 149 -22.64 -0.82 -2.19
CA ALA A 149 -21.86 -0.10 -3.21
C ALA A 149 -22.30 1.38 -3.23
N TYR A 150 -21.40 2.28 -2.86
CA TYR A 150 -21.65 3.73 -2.83
C TYR A 150 -21.26 4.40 -4.15
N ASP A 151 -22.10 5.34 -4.61
CA ASP A 151 -21.75 6.18 -5.76
C ASP A 151 -20.87 7.35 -5.32
N SER A 152 -19.64 7.39 -5.83
CA SER A 152 -18.73 8.51 -5.56
C SER A 152 -19.24 9.86 -6.06
N LYS A 153 -20.27 9.86 -6.96
CA LYS A 153 -20.89 11.06 -7.50
C LYS A 153 -22.15 11.50 -6.74
N ASP A 154 -22.70 10.62 -5.91
CA ASP A 154 -23.86 10.91 -5.08
C ASP A 154 -23.56 10.65 -3.58
N PRO A 155 -23.00 11.63 -2.88
CA PRO A 155 -22.68 11.49 -1.46
C PRO A 155 -23.89 11.31 -0.54
N SER A 156 -25.14 11.54 -1.03
CA SER A 156 -26.35 11.41 -0.23
C SER A 156 -26.63 9.95 0.18
N GLU A 157 -26.17 8.98 -0.61
CA GLU A 157 -26.28 7.55 -0.31
C GLU A 157 -25.27 7.06 0.74
N GLY A 158 -24.29 7.89 1.13
CA GLY A 158 -23.18 7.54 1.99
C GLY A 158 -21.85 7.47 1.23
N THR A 159 -20.77 7.20 1.93
CA THR A 159 -19.42 7.15 1.33
C THR A 159 -18.53 6.16 2.08
N ILE A 160 -17.48 5.68 1.39
CA ILE A 160 -16.40 4.89 1.97
C ILE A 160 -15.34 5.80 2.60
N ASN A 161 -15.71 6.49 3.68
CA ASN A 161 -14.89 7.55 4.26
C ASN A 161 -13.60 7.06 4.91
N ARG A 162 -13.62 5.88 5.52
CA ARG A 162 -12.42 5.33 6.19
C ARG A 162 -11.34 5.01 5.17
N ILE A 163 -11.69 4.37 4.07
CA ILE A 163 -10.71 4.03 3.02
C ILE A 163 -10.20 5.29 2.31
N ASN A 164 -11.06 6.29 2.07
CA ASN A 164 -10.65 7.58 1.52
C ASN A 164 -9.64 8.29 2.43
N THR A 165 -9.83 8.20 3.76
CA THR A 165 -8.86 8.69 4.74
C THR A 165 -7.53 7.94 4.64
N VAL A 166 -7.56 6.61 4.48
CA VAL A 166 -6.35 5.80 4.29
C VAL A 166 -5.59 6.23 3.03
N HIS A 167 -6.30 6.46 1.91
CA HIS A 167 -5.69 6.93 0.66
C HIS A 167 -5.04 8.31 0.81
N SER A 168 -5.73 9.26 1.45
CA SER A 168 -5.20 10.60 1.70
C SER A 168 -3.93 10.57 2.57
N LEU A 169 -3.93 9.75 3.61
CA LEU A 169 -2.77 9.55 4.47
C LEU A 169 -1.61 8.87 3.73
N LEU A 170 -1.91 7.89 2.87
CA LEU A 170 -0.93 7.22 2.03
C LEU A 170 -0.28 8.18 1.05
N ASP A 171 -1.04 9.02 0.38
CA ASP A 171 -0.53 10.04 -0.52
C ASP A 171 0.40 11.02 0.22
N THR A 172 -0.01 11.48 1.39
CA THR A 172 0.82 12.34 2.25
C THR A 172 2.12 11.64 2.66
N PHE A 173 2.05 10.37 3.03
CA PHE A 173 3.23 9.57 3.38
C PHE A 173 4.17 9.37 2.18
N MET A 174 3.64 9.17 0.98
CA MET A 174 4.42 8.89 -0.24
C MET A 174 5.04 10.16 -0.85
N LYS A 175 4.44 11.33 -0.66
CA LYS A 175 4.85 12.61 -1.25
C LYS A 175 6.33 12.98 -1.03
N PRO A 176 6.93 12.84 0.17
CA PRO A 176 8.34 13.18 0.40
C PRO A 176 9.34 12.33 -0.41
N PHE A 177 8.97 11.14 -0.84
CA PHE A 177 9.86 10.23 -1.57
C PHE A 177 9.98 10.58 -3.05
N LYS A 178 9.12 11.48 -3.57
CA LYS A 178 9.12 11.95 -4.98
C LYS A 178 9.16 10.78 -5.97
N GLY A 179 8.33 9.77 -5.73
CA GLY A 179 8.25 8.53 -6.47
C GLY A 179 9.15 7.42 -5.91
N VAL A 180 8.57 6.24 -5.84
CA VAL A 180 9.22 5.01 -5.38
C VAL A 180 9.29 4.04 -6.57
N SER A 181 10.39 3.28 -6.68
CA SER A 181 10.47 2.22 -7.70
C SER A 181 9.37 1.19 -7.48
N THR A 182 8.73 0.76 -8.56
CA THR A 182 7.66 -0.26 -8.49
C THR A 182 8.11 -1.54 -7.77
N LYS A 183 9.36 -1.95 -7.93
CA LYS A 183 9.92 -3.12 -7.22
C LYS A 183 9.93 -2.98 -5.70
N HIS A 184 9.94 -1.75 -5.18
CA HIS A 184 9.96 -1.45 -3.75
C HIS A 184 8.62 -0.91 -3.22
N LEU A 185 7.61 -0.77 -4.11
CA LEU A 185 6.31 -0.21 -3.70
C LEU A 185 5.72 -0.99 -2.52
N GLY A 186 5.69 -2.32 -2.59
CA GLY A 186 5.20 -3.17 -1.50
C GLY A 186 5.90 -2.93 -0.16
N THR A 187 7.21 -2.71 -0.18
CA THR A 187 8.00 -2.38 1.03
C THR A 187 7.53 -1.05 1.66
N TYR A 188 7.28 -0.03 0.84
CA TYR A 188 6.80 1.27 1.35
C TYR A 188 5.35 1.21 1.83
N LEU A 189 4.49 0.41 1.19
CA LEU A 189 3.13 0.15 1.66
C LEU A 189 3.14 -0.56 3.02
N ALA A 190 4.02 -1.55 3.20
CA ALA A 190 4.20 -2.22 4.49
C ALA A 190 4.72 -1.26 5.58
N TRP A 191 5.63 -0.35 5.23
CA TRP A 191 6.07 0.71 6.13
C TRP A 191 4.95 1.68 6.50
N PHE A 192 4.15 2.12 5.54
CA PHE A 192 2.99 2.96 5.81
C PHE A 192 2.02 2.26 6.77
N LYS A 193 1.69 1.00 6.50
CA LYS A 193 0.84 0.19 7.38
C LYS A 193 1.38 0.14 8.80
N TRP A 194 2.68 -0.13 8.96
CA TRP A 194 3.34 -0.17 10.26
C TRP A 194 3.25 1.20 10.98
N CYS A 195 3.56 2.29 10.28
CA CYS A 195 3.44 3.63 10.84
C CYS A 195 2.01 3.93 11.32
N ARG A 196 1.02 3.57 10.52
CA ARG A 196 -0.39 3.77 10.86
C ARG A 196 -0.79 2.99 12.12
N THR A 197 -0.24 1.80 12.31
CA THR A 197 -0.55 0.94 13.46
C THR A 197 0.15 1.41 14.74
N PHE A 198 1.41 1.80 14.66
CA PHE A 198 2.26 1.97 15.86
C PHE A 198 2.68 3.40 16.16
N MET A 199 2.61 4.33 15.19
CA MET A 199 3.01 5.72 15.40
C MET A 199 1.84 6.68 15.73
N ALA A 200 0.62 6.16 15.86
CA ALA A 200 -0.53 6.94 16.32
C ALA A 200 -0.52 7.22 17.83
N THR A 201 0.42 6.62 18.56
CA THR A 201 0.65 6.83 20.00
C THR A 201 1.66 7.98 20.24
N ASP A 202 1.84 8.38 21.49
CA ASP A 202 2.86 9.38 21.83
C ASP A 202 4.27 8.97 21.38
N SER A 203 5.15 9.95 21.12
CA SER A 203 6.47 9.72 20.55
C SER A 203 7.34 8.77 21.38
N GLY A 204 7.32 8.87 22.71
CA GLY A 204 8.12 8.02 23.58
C GLY A 204 7.67 6.56 23.55
N THR A 205 6.37 6.30 23.39
CA THR A 205 5.83 4.95 23.23
C THR A 205 6.17 4.39 21.85
N ALA A 206 6.10 5.20 20.80
CA ALA A 206 6.50 4.79 19.45
C ALA A 206 7.99 4.40 19.39
N GLU A 207 8.89 5.20 19.98
CA GLU A 207 10.32 4.90 20.03
C GLU A 207 10.63 3.60 20.77
N ARG A 208 10.03 3.37 21.94
CA ARG A 208 10.18 2.11 22.70
C ARG A 208 9.66 0.91 21.90
N THR A 209 8.57 1.06 21.18
CA THR A 209 8.01 0.01 20.32
C THR A 209 8.98 -0.34 19.19
N VAL A 210 9.53 0.67 18.49
CA VAL A 210 10.56 0.47 17.46
C VAL A 210 11.76 -0.26 18.05
N ALA A 211 12.32 0.22 19.15
CA ALA A 211 13.50 -0.37 19.78
C ALA A 211 13.26 -1.85 20.14
N ARG A 212 12.12 -2.18 20.75
CA ARG A 212 11.76 -3.55 21.10
C ARG A 212 11.60 -4.46 19.88
N GLN A 213 10.93 -3.97 18.84
CA GLN A 213 10.69 -4.74 17.62
C GLN A 213 11.98 -4.97 16.85
N LEU A 214 12.89 -3.99 16.81
CA LEU A 214 14.20 -4.16 16.17
C LEU A 214 15.12 -5.10 16.95
N ALA A 215 15.08 -5.07 18.29
CA ALA A 215 15.87 -5.98 19.13
C ALA A 215 15.49 -7.46 18.92
N ASN A 216 14.22 -7.74 18.59
CA ASN A 216 13.70 -9.08 18.36
C ASN A 216 13.49 -9.40 16.87
N GLY A 217 13.70 -8.44 15.99
CA GLY A 217 13.49 -8.59 14.56
C GLY A 217 14.65 -9.28 13.86
N VAL A 218 14.32 -10.09 12.85
CA VAL A 218 15.31 -10.73 11.99
C VAL A 218 15.19 -10.18 10.57
N CYS A 219 16.23 -9.51 10.09
CA CYS A 219 16.35 -9.12 8.70
C CYS A 219 17.06 -10.24 7.92
N ARG A 220 16.33 -10.85 6.99
CA ARG A 220 16.84 -11.97 6.17
C ARG A 220 17.23 -11.56 4.76
N SER A 221 16.73 -10.42 4.27
CA SER A 221 17.02 -10.01 2.91
C SER A 221 18.43 -9.49 2.75
N ARG A 222 19.15 -10.03 1.76
CA ARG A 222 20.31 -9.36 1.19
C ARG A 222 19.77 -8.35 0.18
N ILE A 223 19.91 -7.07 0.49
CA ILE A 223 19.58 -6.02 -0.48
C ILE A 223 20.68 -6.04 -1.53
N HIS A 224 20.50 -6.83 -2.56
CA HIS A 224 21.34 -6.77 -3.75
C HIS A 224 20.90 -5.56 -4.57
N ASP A 225 21.87 -4.68 -4.87
CA ASP A 225 21.71 -3.50 -5.74
C ASP A 225 21.29 -3.87 -7.17
#